data_70097ebb6388341a9c6cd7c51401abda
#
_entry.id   70097ebb6388341a9c6cd7c51401abda
#
_cell.length_a   1.000
_cell.length_b   1.000
_cell.length_c   1.000
_cell.angle_alpha   90.00
_cell.angle_beta   90.00
_cell.angle_gamma   90.00
#
_symmetry.space_group_name_H-M   'P 1'
#
loop_
_entity.id
_entity.type
_entity.pdbx_description
1 polymer ?
#
loop_
_entity_poly.entity_id
_entity_poly.type
_entity_poly.pdbx_seq_one_letter_code
_entity_poly.pdbx_strand_id
1 'polypeptide(L)'
;MSKIYSFDQLTDSTELLERRPPRFITWLLGFFSLVFLFFSILAYFGKMDIVSEGTAIVQGKSEVSVIRTQITGVVEDVLVVSGDEVKQGDVLVQLKNTELTYKQNQSDQIVKHLEKQKGMLEELKNSIRLKKLSFSDGVDEKIREEYKAYEQGYKSLQNERENELRTLDNSKMSNEQDDVLQGLIMEKENLKRESESINKQKIKDDVSEEEKEILNDKVLLLEAQKNSIEKRIEQRKIVLENERKKVETVKEGKQEEKKYKLNQYEENTIVSINQRIQSLEQSIFEKKQEFDGLNSQSETTVVKAVKDGIVQFPVMLQPGNLIDSGQEVVSIIPKSDEKKIKMLFSAQEVKGIKKGDRVQYSLQLRKMDKQVGVVTYVSTHPIFDKDSKSYMYELEATIDISNQGDLNTGMVGKASVITGEEPIWKFVLRKLDFISN
;
A
#
# COMPACT_ATOMS: atom_id res chain seq x y z
N MET A 1 104.22 -28.79 38.23
CA MET A 1 104.32 -29.55 39.50
C MET A 1 102.90 -29.64 40.11
N SER A 2 102.19 -30.72 39.97
CA SER A 2 100.89 -30.95 40.57
C SER A 2 101.09 -31.33 42.05
N LYS A 3 100.56 -30.58 42.95
CA LYS A 3 100.51 -30.94 44.37
C LYS A 3 99.41 -31.99 44.55
N ILE A 4 99.86 -33.19 44.91
CA ILE A 4 98.96 -34.27 45.34
C ILE A 4 98.62 -34.01 46.79
N TYR A 5 97.40 -33.80 47.14
CA TYR A 5 96.91 -33.72 48.49
C TYR A 5 96.55 -35.11 48.98
N SER A 6 97.01 -35.46 50.13
CA SER A 6 96.68 -36.80 50.82
C SER A 6 95.23 -36.81 51.33
N PHE A 7 94.65 -37.96 51.33
CA PHE A 7 93.22 -38.23 51.70
C PHE A 7 92.88 -37.77 53.15
N ASP A 8 93.88 -37.60 54.03
CA ASP A 8 93.68 -37.17 55.40
C ASP A 8 93.33 -35.70 55.57
N GLN A 9 93.43 -34.85 54.48
CA GLN A 9 93.05 -33.45 54.53
C GLN A 9 91.60 -33.19 54.08
N LEU A 10 90.88 -34.24 53.71
CA LEU A 10 89.48 -34.19 53.32
C LEU A 10 88.47 -34.54 54.41
N THR A 11 88.98 -34.98 55.55
CA THR A 11 88.14 -35.37 56.72
C THR A 11 87.70 -34.21 57.60
N ASP A 12 88.23 -32.98 57.35
CA ASP A 12 87.82 -31.82 58.12
C ASP A 12 86.47 -31.20 57.70
N SER A 13 85.84 -31.73 56.63
CA SER A 13 84.54 -31.19 56.20
C SER A 13 83.35 -31.68 56.97
N THR A 14 83.51 -32.80 57.74
CA THR A 14 82.42 -33.36 58.60
C THR A 14 82.31 -32.60 59.96
N GLU A 15 83.38 -31.93 60.40
CA GLU A 15 83.31 -31.17 61.65
C GLU A 15 82.56 -29.80 61.48
N LEU A 16 82.41 -29.29 60.26
CA LEU A 16 81.65 -28.11 60.01
C LEU A 16 80.16 -28.33 60.11
N LEU A 17 79.64 -29.60 59.99
CA LEU A 17 78.23 -29.89 60.07
C LEU A 17 77.73 -30.12 61.51
N GLU A 18 78.65 -30.32 62.45
CA GLU A 18 78.25 -30.50 63.88
C GLU A 18 78.36 -29.25 64.73
N ARG A 19 78.87 -28.14 64.21
CA ARG A 19 78.86 -26.90 65.00
C ARG A 19 77.47 -26.32 65.05
N ARG A 20 76.90 -26.33 66.28
CA ARG A 20 75.61 -25.69 66.52
C ARG A 20 75.72 -24.25 66.00
N PRO A 21 74.79 -23.83 65.16
CA PRO A 21 74.82 -22.46 64.60
C PRO A 21 74.89 -21.46 65.78
N PRO A 22 75.67 -20.36 65.64
CA PRO A 22 75.74 -19.35 66.65
C PRO A 22 74.35 -18.80 66.94
N ARG A 23 74.06 -18.52 68.20
CA ARG A 23 72.72 -18.10 68.71
C ARG A 23 72.16 -16.91 67.88
N PHE A 24 73.01 -16.14 67.29
CA PHE A 24 72.61 -15.02 66.34
C PHE A 24 71.93 -15.57 65.10
N ILE A 25 72.41 -16.66 64.43
CA ILE A 25 71.82 -17.23 63.23
C ILE A 25 70.47 -17.85 63.53
N THR A 26 70.29 -18.50 64.66
CA THR A 26 68.97 -19.06 65.09
C THR A 26 67.98 -17.97 65.43
N TRP A 27 68.46 -16.86 66.03
CA TRP A 27 67.62 -15.69 66.30
C TRP A 27 67.24 -14.98 65.00
N LEU A 28 68.17 -14.83 64.03
CA LEU A 28 67.96 -14.27 62.70
C LEU A 28 67.01 -15.12 61.91
N LEU A 29 67.16 -16.43 61.85
CA LEU A 29 66.24 -17.37 61.22
C LEU A 29 64.84 -17.29 61.80
N GLY A 30 64.73 -17.25 63.14
CA GLY A 30 63.46 -17.04 63.86
C GLY A 30 62.80 -15.76 63.49
N PHE A 31 63.57 -14.64 63.39
CA PHE A 31 63.06 -13.28 62.93
C PHE A 31 62.55 -13.39 61.50
N PHE A 32 63.33 -13.94 60.59
CA PHE A 32 62.87 -14.12 59.16
C PHE A 32 61.68 -15.01 59.01
N SER A 33 61.64 -16.12 59.86
CA SER A 33 60.47 -17.00 59.89
C SER A 33 59.21 -16.27 60.36
N LEU A 34 59.35 -15.38 61.40
CA LEU A 34 58.25 -14.62 61.94
C LEU A 34 57.78 -13.52 60.90
N VAL A 35 58.73 -12.88 60.26
CA VAL A 35 58.44 -11.95 59.20
C VAL A 35 57.75 -12.65 58.00
N PHE A 36 58.27 -13.80 57.61
CA PHE A 36 57.65 -14.62 56.55
C PHE A 36 56.21 -15.03 56.90
N LEU A 37 56.00 -15.50 58.18
CA LEU A 37 54.69 -15.87 58.68
C LEU A 37 53.73 -14.63 58.63
N PHE A 38 54.24 -13.48 59.08
CA PHE A 38 53.47 -12.21 59.07
C PHE A 38 53.05 -11.85 57.66
N PHE A 39 53.99 -11.86 56.68
CA PHE A 39 53.67 -11.59 55.29
C PHE A 39 52.74 -12.66 54.67
N SER A 40 52.89 -13.94 55.07
CA SER A 40 51.99 -15.01 54.61
C SER A 40 50.55 -14.81 55.10
N ILE A 41 50.41 -14.37 56.36
CA ILE A 41 49.10 -14.03 56.91
C ILE A 41 48.51 -12.81 56.20
N LEU A 42 49.32 -11.74 55.96
CA LEU A 42 48.89 -10.59 55.19
C LEU A 42 48.53 -10.98 53.75
N ALA A 43 49.27 -11.84 53.09
CA ALA A 43 48.99 -12.31 51.74
C ALA A 43 47.72 -13.18 51.66
N TYR A 44 47.41 -13.92 52.73
CA TYR A 44 46.20 -14.73 52.82
C TYR A 44 44.93 -13.93 53.07
N PHE A 45 44.96 -12.92 53.95
CA PHE A 45 43.81 -12.07 54.27
C PHE A 45 43.73 -10.84 53.39
N GLY A 46 44.83 -10.41 52.77
CA GLY A 46 44.85 -9.29 51.84
C GLY A 46 44.18 -9.67 50.53
N LYS A 47 43.30 -8.78 50.07
CA LYS A 47 42.64 -8.90 48.80
C LYS A 47 43.19 -7.89 47.80
N MET A 48 43.24 -8.25 46.55
CA MET A 48 43.62 -7.40 45.43
C MET A 48 42.56 -7.47 44.35
N ASP A 49 42.25 -6.33 43.73
CA ASP A 49 41.28 -6.29 42.63
C ASP A 49 41.87 -6.96 41.38
N ILE A 50 41.06 -7.80 40.76
CA ILE A 50 41.33 -8.33 39.41
C ILE A 50 40.85 -7.28 38.44
N VAL A 51 41.79 -6.76 37.64
CA VAL A 51 41.53 -5.66 36.71
C VAL A 51 41.77 -6.12 35.30
N SER A 52 40.77 -5.90 34.45
CA SER A 52 40.87 -6.08 32.99
C SER A 52 41.10 -4.70 32.33
N GLU A 53 42.07 -4.62 31.42
CA GLU A 53 42.43 -3.36 30.78
C GLU A 53 41.93 -3.29 29.32
N GLY A 54 41.47 -2.10 28.92
CA GLY A 54 41.02 -1.80 27.59
C GLY A 54 41.20 -0.34 27.21
N THR A 55 40.92 -0.03 25.96
CA THR A 55 40.85 1.34 25.48
C THR A 55 39.47 1.94 25.74
N ALA A 56 39.42 3.24 26.13
CA ALA A 56 38.20 3.97 26.35
C ALA A 56 38.07 5.15 25.41
N ILE A 57 36.90 5.41 24.91
CA ILE A 57 36.56 6.55 24.06
C ILE A 57 35.30 7.19 24.61
N VAL A 58 35.32 8.50 24.82
CA VAL A 58 34.10 9.25 25.15
C VAL A 58 33.25 9.38 23.91
N GLN A 59 32.02 8.87 23.98
CA GLN A 59 31.05 8.99 22.92
C GLN A 59 29.77 9.66 23.43
N GLY A 60 29.11 10.44 22.59
CA GLY A 60 27.76 10.93 22.88
C GLY A 60 26.81 9.72 23.00
N LYS A 61 25.86 9.76 23.90
CA LYS A 61 24.86 8.70 24.07
C LYS A 61 24.00 8.54 22.83
N SER A 62 23.79 9.64 22.10
CA SER A 62 23.05 9.68 20.85
C SER A 62 23.99 9.62 19.65
N GLU A 63 23.67 8.75 18.72
CA GLU A 63 24.46 8.59 17.50
C GLU A 63 24.23 9.74 16.52
N VAL A 64 25.26 10.12 15.78
CA VAL A 64 25.16 11.06 14.64
C VAL A 64 24.22 10.48 13.61
N SER A 65 23.27 11.28 13.17
CA SER A 65 22.30 10.86 12.14
C SER A 65 22.78 11.31 10.78
N VAL A 66 23.19 10.38 9.97
CA VAL A 66 23.59 10.63 8.57
C VAL A 66 22.35 10.58 7.69
N ILE A 67 22.04 11.69 7.02
CA ILE A 67 20.91 11.81 6.10
C ILE A 67 21.44 11.66 4.67
N ARG A 68 20.89 10.68 3.95
CA ARG A 68 21.22 10.39 2.57
C ARG A 68 20.03 10.66 1.68
N THR A 69 20.27 11.15 0.46
CA THR A 69 19.18 11.33 -0.49
C THR A 69 18.69 9.97 -0.98
N GLN A 70 17.37 9.88 -1.25
CA GLN A 70 16.77 8.70 -1.83
C GLN A 70 16.74 8.77 -3.36
N ILE A 71 16.86 9.97 -3.92
CA ILE A 71 16.78 10.23 -5.36
C ILE A 71 17.93 11.13 -5.81
N THR A 72 18.32 11.01 -7.06
CA THR A 72 19.25 11.94 -7.71
C THR A 72 18.53 13.26 -8.02
N GLY A 73 19.18 14.39 -7.75
CA GLY A 73 18.64 15.72 -8.02
C GLY A 73 19.67 16.82 -7.98
N VAL A 74 19.32 17.94 -8.52
CA VAL A 74 20.12 19.17 -8.45
C VAL A 74 19.70 19.98 -7.24
N VAL A 75 20.64 20.43 -6.42
CA VAL A 75 20.36 21.33 -5.28
C VAL A 75 19.68 22.58 -5.81
N GLU A 76 18.45 22.82 -5.38
CA GLU A 76 17.70 24.05 -5.66
C GLU A 76 18.01 25.12 -4.61
N ASP A 77 17.84 24.76 -3.32
CA ASP A 77 18.13 25.63 -2.20
C ASP A 77 18.74 24.86 -1.02
N VAL A 78 19.61 25.54 -0.27
CA VAL A 78 20.17 25.07 1.01
C VAL A 78 19.71 26.07 2.07
N LEU A 79 18.82 25.64 2.96
CA LEU A 79 18.11 26.51 3.91
C LEU A 79 18.81 26.65 5.25
N VAL A 80 19.89 25.88 5.49
CA VAL A 80 20.64 25.85 6.75
C VAL A 80 22.14 25.81 6.44
N VAL A 81 22.97 26.25 7.41
CA VAL A 81 24.43 26.16 7.31
C VAL A 81 25.00 25.23 8.38
N SER A 82 26.23 24.76 8.18
CA SER A 82 26.91 23.97 9.22
C SER A 82 27.03 24.74 10.50
N GLY A 83 26.58 24.17 11.62
CA GLY A 83 26.54 24.79 12.95
C GLY A 83 25.14 25.22 13.36
N ASP A 84 24.16 25.30 12.47
CA ASP A 84 22.77 25.64 12.82
C ASP A 84 22.11 24.59 13.67
N GLU A 85 21.29 25.03 14.61
CA GLU A 85 20.41 24.16 15.40
C GLU A 85 19.10 23.92 14.65
N VAL A 86 18.73 22.66 14.49
CA VAL A 86 17.51 22.26 13.80
C VAL A 86 16.66 21.30 14.64
N LYS A 87 15.35 21.32 14.41
CA LYS A 87 14.38 20.39 15.00
C LYS A 87 13.98 19.31 14.02
N GLN A 88 13.50 18.22 14.53
CA GLN A 88 12.94 17.14 13.71
C GLN A 88 11.84 17.68 12.77
N GLY A 89 11.97 17.42 11.49
CA GLY A 89 11.04 17.85 10.43
C GLY A 89 11.45 19.12 9.72
N ASP A 90 12.43 19.90 10.24
CA ASP A 90 12.92 21.10 9.57
C ASP A 90 13.50 20.77 8.19
N VAL A 91 13.22 21.60 7.21
CA VAL A 91 13.74 21.46 5.85
C VAL A 91 15.17 21.95 5.80
N LEU A 92 16.09 21.10 5.35
CA LEU A 92 17.52 21.39 5.30
C LEU A 92 17.99 21.76 3.89
N VAL A 93 17.63 20.91 2.92
CA VAL A 93 18.02 21.07 1.52
C VAL A 93 16.83 20.73 0.63
N GLN A 94 16.62 21.51 -0.39
CA GLN A 94 15.64 21.26 -1.43
C GLN A 94 16.33 20.83 -2.72
N LEU A 95 15.95 19.68 -3.24
CA LEU A 95 16.44 19.16 -4.50
C LEU A 95 15.38 19.33 -5.60
N LYS A 96 15.85 19.59 -6.80
CA LYS A 96 15.01 19.60 -8.01
C LYS A 96 15.35 18.40 -8.88
N ASN A 97 14.34 17.60 -9.18
CA ASN A 97 14.44 16.55 -10.16
C ASN A 97 13.48 16.84 -11.33
N THR A 98 14.04 17.35 -12.42
CA THR A 98 13.27 17.78 -13.61
C THR A 98 12.54 16.60 -14.28
N GLU A 99 13.15 15.42 -14.29
CA GLU A 99 12.53 14.21 -14.86
C GLU A 99 11.28 13.80 -14.07
N LEU A 100 11.39 13.80 -12.75
CA LEU A 100 10.27 13.49 -11.85
C LEU A 100 9.13 14.49 -12.03
N THR A 101 9.45 15.79 -12.04
CA THR A 101 8.46 16.85 -12.27
C THR A 101 7.76 16.71 -13.63
N TYR A 102 8.53 16.35 -14.67
CA TYR A 102 7.96 16.10 -16.00
C TYR A 102 6.99 14.90 -15.97
N LYS A 103 7.39 13.79 -15.36
CA LYS A 103 6.54 12.58 -15.24
C LYS A 103 5.26 12.87 -14.44
N GLN A 104 5.34 13.63 -13.36
CA GLN A 104 4.17 14.06 -12.58
C GLN A 104 3.19 14.86 -13.43
N ASN A 105 3.69 15.88 -14.12
CA ASN A 105 2.86 16.72 -14.99
C ASN A 105 2.23 15.91 -16.12
N GLN A 106 2.96 15.00 -16.73
CA GLN A 106 2.45 14.11 -17.76
C GLN A 106 1.34 13.19 -17.23
N SER A 107 1.56 12.57 -16.07
CA SER A 107 0.57 11.68 -15.45
C SER A 107 -0.70 12.44 -15.05
N ASP A 108 -0.57 13.64 -14.48
CA ASP A 108 -1.70 14.52 -14.14
C ASP A 108 -2.53 14.88 -15.39
N GLN A 109 -1.86 15.26 -16.49
CA GLN A 109 -2.54 15.56 -17.75
C GLN A 109 -3.29 14.36 -18.32
N ILE A 110 -2.70 13.16 -18.24
CA ILE A 110 -3.35 11.92 -18.68
C ILE A 110 -4.60 11.65 -17.83
N VAL A 111 -4.50 11.75 -16.50
CA VAL A 111 -5.65 11.57 -15.61
C VAL A 111 -6.77 12.54 -15.95
N LYS A 112 -6.47 13.83 -16.07
CA LYS A 112 -7.46 14.85 -16.46
C LYS A 112 -8.11 14.58 -17.82
N HIS A 113 -7.32 14.11 -18.80
CA HIS A 113 -7.86 13.76 -20.11
C HIS A 113 -8.83 12.57 -20.04
N LEU A 114 -8.47 11.51 -19.30
CA LEU A 114 -9.33 10.34 -19.11
C LEU A 114 -10.61 10.68 -18.34
N GLU A 115 -10.52 11.52 -17.31
CA GLU A 115 -11.70 12.01 -16.57
C GLU A 115 -12.63 12.83 -17.46
N LYS A 116 -12.07 13.66 -18.33
CA LYS A 116 -12.87 14.40 -19.34
C LYS A 116 -13.59 13.45 -20.30
N GLN A 117 -12.89 12.43 -20.80
CA GLN A 117 -13.49 11.41 -21.68
C GLN A 117 -14.63 10.65 -20.97
N LYS A 118 -14.42 10.26 -19.70
CA LYS A 118 -15.46 9.64 -18.88
C LYS A 118 -16.69 10.53 -18.75
N GLY A 119 -16.48 11.81 -18.41
CA GLY A 119 -17.57 12.79 -18.29
C GLY A 119 -18.40 12.93 -19.57
N MET A 120 -17.74 12.96 -20.74
CA MET A 120 -18.43 13.02 -22.03
C MET A 120 -19.27 11.77 -22.31
N LEU A 121 -18.82 10.56 -21.91
CA LEU A 121 -19.62 9.33 -22.02
C LEU A 121 -20.82 9.32 -21.05
N GLU A 122 -20.67 9.89 -19.88
CA GLU A 122 -21.78 10.06 -18.91
C GLU A 122 -22.84 11.02 -19.46
N GLU A 123 -22.42 12.11 -20.10
CA GLU A 123 -23.34 13.03 -20.79
C GLU A 123 -24.07 12.35 -21.96
N LEU A 124 -23.35 11.52 -22.75
CA LEU A 124 -23.96 10.72 -23.82
C LEU A 124 -25.02 9.77 -23.27
N LYS A 125 -24.69 9.01 -22.22
CA LYS A 125 -25.62 8.11 -21.55
C LYS A 125 -26.87 8.85 -21.02
N ASN A 126 -26.66 10.01 -20.40
CA ASN A 126 -27.76 10.82 -19.90
C ASN A 126 -28.64 11.38 -21.05
N SER A 127 -28.04 11.82 -22.15
CA SER A 127 -28.76 12.30 -23.34
C SER A 127 -29.63 11.18 -23.93
N ILE A 128 -29.12 9.93 -23.99
CA ILE A 128 -29.89 8.76 -24.44
C ILE A 128 -31.08 8.50 -23.51
N ARG A 129 -30.88 8.48 -22.20
CA ARG A 129 -31.97 8.25 -21.22
C ARG A 129 -33.04 9.34 -21.27
N LEU A 130 -32.63 10.57 -21.41
CA LEU A 130 -33.55 11.72 -21.52
C LEU A 130 -34.21 11.86 -22.90
N LYS A 131 -33.71 11.09 -23.90
CA LYS A 131 -34.14 11.20 -25.30
C LYS A 131 -34.05 12.64 -25.82
N LYS A 132 -33.09 13.38 -25.28
CA LYS A 132 -32.86 14.81 -25.60
C LYS A 132 -31.37 15.08 -25.58
N LEU A 133 -30.91 15.85 -26.57
CA LEU A 133 -29.55 16.35 -26.64
C LEU A 133 -29.26 17.25 -25.43
N SER A 134 -28.42 16.77 -24.49
CA SER A 134 -28.06 17.47 -23.26
C SER A 134 -26.55 17.39 -23.04
N PHE A 135 -25.79 18.08 -23.91
CA PHE A 135 -24.35 18.16 -23.85
C PHE A 135 -23.89 19.52 -23.34
N SER A 136 -22.83 19.53 -22.57
CA SER A 136 -22.13 20.74 -22.14
C SER A 136 -21.34 21.37 -23.33
N ASP A 137 -20.95 22.64 -23.16
CA ASP A 137 -20.04 23.30 -24.09
C ASP A 137 -18.66 22.63 -24.00
N GLY A 138 -18.14 22.13 -25.12
CA GLY A 138 -16.82 21.49 -25.20
C GLY A 138 -16.81 19.95 -25.22
N VAL A 139 -17.98 19.34 -25.40
CA VAL A 139 -18.07 17.89 -25.71
C VAL A 139 -17.54 17.65 -27.13
N ASP A 140 -16.74 16.58 -27.30
CA ASP A 140 -16.16 16.16 -28.58
C ASP A 140 -17.26 15.91 -29.61
N GLU A 141 -17.04 16.38 -30.87
CA GLU A 141 -18.00 16.18 -31.97
C GLU A 141 -18.28 14.69 -32.23
N LYS A 142 -17.31 13.80 -31.97
CA LYS A 142 -17.51 12.34 -32.07
C LYS A 142 -18.62 11.83 -31.17
N ILE A 143 -18.71 12.35 -29.94
CA ILE A 143 -19.76 11.99 -28.98
C ILE A 143 -21.12 12.50 -29.46
N ARG A 144 -21.16 13.70 -30.07
CA ARG A 144 -22.38 14.24 -30.67
C ARG A 144 -22.85 13.41 -31.88
N GLU A 145 -21.91 12.97 -32.71
CA GLU A 145 -22.19 12.07 -33.84
C GLU A 145 -22.70 10.71 -33.36
N GLU A 146 -22.14 10.17 -32.27
CA GLU A 146 -22.58 8.90 -31.67
C GLU A 146 -24.04 9.01 -31.17
N TYR A 147 -24.40 10.12 -30.53
CA TYR A 147 -25.80 10.36 -30.16
C TYR A 147 -26.71 10.47 -31.39
N LYS A 148 -26.30 11.20 -32.46
CA LYS A 148 -27.08 11.30 -33.71
C LYS A 148 -27.29 9.90 -34.34
N ALA A 149 -26.26 9.08 -34.35
CA ALA A 149 -26.36 7.71 -34.87
C ALA A 149 -27.35 6.86 -34.05
N TYR A 150 -27.27 6.95 -32.68
CA TYR A 150 -28.25 6.33 -31.80
C TYR A 150 -29.68 6.83 -32.12
N GLU A 151 -29.90 8.13 -32.22
CA GLU A 151 -31.22 8.70 -32.50
C GLU A 151 -31.77 8.23 -33.84
N GLN A 152 -30.95 8.18 -34.89
CA GLN A 152 -31.33 7.67 -36.20
C GLN A 152 -31.71 6.18 -36.14
N GLY A 153 -30.90 5.37 -35.46
CA GLY A 153 -31.21 3.94 -35.28
C GLY A 153 -32.51 3.71 -34.50
N TYR A 154 -32.72 4.48 -33.44
CA TYR A 154 -33.95 4.40 -32.63
C TYR A 154 -35.19 4.79 -33.47
N LYS A 155 -35.14 5.90 -34.25
CA LYS A 155 -36.21 6.33 -35.12
C LYS A 155 -36.47 5.32 -36.25
N SER A 156 -35.43 4.74 -36.82
CA SER A 156 -35.58 3.69 -37.86
C SER A 156 -36.32 2.48 -37.34
N LEU A 157 -35.93 1.98 -36.17
CA LEU A 157 -36.59 0.85 -35.49
C LEU A 157 -38.04 1.20 -35.12
N GLN A 158 -38.29 2.42 -34.65
CA GLN A 158 -39.60 2.90 -34.33
C GLN A 158 -40.51 2.88 -35.57
N ASN A 159 -40.06 3.46 -36.70
CA ASN A 159 -40.79 3.52 -37.95
C ASN A 159 -41.08 2.15 -38.54
N GLU A 160 -40.10 1.22 -38.48
CA GLU A 160 -40.27 -0.15 -38.90
C GLU A 160 -41.45 -0.83 -38.17
N ARG A 161 -41.43 -0.74 -36.82
CA ARG A 161 -42.48 -1.33 -36.00
C ARG A 161 -43.81 -0.62 -36.12
N GLU A 162 -43.83 0.65 -36.44
CA GLU A 162 -45.05 1.43 -36.69
C GLU A 162 -45.72 1.07 -38.04
N ASN A 163 -44.90 0.81 -39.05
CA ASN A 163 -45.38 0.30 -40.33
C ASN A 163 -46.00 -1.12 -40.21
N GLU A 164 -45.40 -2.01 -39.39
CA GLU A 164 -46.00 -3.33 -39.09
C GLU A 164 -47.38 -3.18 -38.43
N LEU A 165 -47.55 -2.24 -37.49
CA LEU A 165 -48.85 -2.00 -36.86
C LEU A 165 -49.88 -1.42 -37.86
N ARG A 166 -49.45 -0.52 -38.75
CA ARG A 166 -50.32 0.03 -39.83
C ARG A 166 -50.78 -1.04 -40.83
N THR A 167 -49.91 -2.00 -41.19
CA THR A 167 -50.30 -3.10 -42.06
C THR A 167 -51.36 -3.99 -41.41
N LEU A 168 -51.27 -4.24 -40.08
CA LEU A 168 -52.28 -4.93 -39.32
C LEU A 168 -53.62 -4.18 -39.27
N ASP A 169 -53.58 -2.86 -39.06
CA ASP A 169 -54.81 -2.02 -39.11
C ASP A 169 -55.46 -2.09 -40.48
N ASN A 170 -54.65 -1.98 -41.54
CA ASN A 170 -55.17 -2.08 -42.92
C ASN A 170 -55.73 -3.48 -43.26
N SER A 171 -55.34 -4.50 -42.56
CA SER A 171 -55.88 -5.86 -42.75
C SER A 171 -57.26 -6.10 -42.12
N LYS A 172 -57.76 -5.14 -41.31
CA LYS A 172 -59.11 -5.22 -40.71
C LYS A 172 -60.16 -4.94 -41.79
N MET A 173 -60.92 -5.98 -42.20
CA MET A 173 -62.00 -5.88 -43.12
C MET A 173 -63.24 -5.30 -42.43
N SER A 174 -63.82 -4.23 -42.97
CA SER A 174 -65.12 -3.73 -42.50
C SER A 174 -66.27 -4.56 -43.04
N ASN A 175 -67.44 -4.45 -42.37
CA ASN A 175 -68.62 -5.19 -42.86
C ASN A 175 -69.07 -4.71 -44.24
N GLU A 176 -68.77 -3.44 -44.59
CA GLU A 176 -69.04 -2.85 -45.90
C GLU A 176 -68.10 -3.33 -46.99
N GLN A 177 -66.89 -3.80 -46.63
CA GLN A 177 -65.86 -4.27 -47.57
C GLN A 177 -65.94 -5.81 -47.78
N ASP A 178 -66.77 -6.54 -47.04
CA ASP A 178 -66.90 -7.99 -47.16
C ASP A 178 -67.93 -8.32 -48.25
N ASP A 179 -67.42 -8.73 -49.42
CA ASP A 179 -68.24 -9.03 -50.60
C ASP A 179 -69.25 -10.15 -50.33
N VAL A 180 -68.90 -11.12 -49.51
CA VAL A 180 -69.81 -12.23 -49.13
C VAL A 180 -70.95 -11.71 -48.29
N LEU A 181 -70.69 -10.87 -47.29
CA LEU A 181 -71.72 -10.24 -46.47
C LEU A 181 -72.63 -9.33 -47.32
N GLN A 182 -72.06 -8.52 -48.16
CA GLN A 182 -72.79 -7.63 -49.05
C GLN A 182 -73.65 -8.41 -50.03
N GLY A 183 -73.14 -9.53 -50.61
CA GLY A 183 -73.93 -10.43 -51.47
C GLY A 183 -75.14 -11.04 -50.74
N LEU A 184 -74.94 -11.50 -49.50
CA LEU A 184 -76.04 -12.03 -48.67
C LEU A 184 -77.08 -10.97 -48.32
N ILE A 185 -76.67 -9.73 -48.06
CA ILE A 185 -77.59 -8.61 -47.77
C ILE A 185 -78.39 -8.27 -49.01
N MET A 186 -77.79 -8.21 -50.21
CA MET A 186 -78.51 -8.05 -51.45
C MET A 186 -79.52 -9.14 -51.76
N GLU A 187 -79.11 -10.41 -51.53
CA GLU A 187 -79.99 -11.54 -51.71
C GLU A 187 -81.20 -11.46 -50.78
N LYS A 188 -81.01 -11.15 -49.49
CA LYS A 188 -82.11 -10.90 -48.53
C LYS A 188 -83.07 -9.80 -49.01
N GLU A 189 -82.50 -8.68 -49.49
CA GLU A 189 -83.32 -7.53 -49.96
C GLU A 189 -84.12 -7.91 -51.23
N ASN A 190 -83.52 -8.71 -52.11
CA ASN A 190 -84.27 -9.22 -53.29
C ASN A 190 -85.43 -10.16 -52.91
N LEU A 191 -85.20 -11.13 -51.98
CA LEU A 191 -86.24 -11.97 -51.47
C LEU A 191 -87.37 -11.18 -50.77
N LYS A 192 -87.00 -10.14 -50.03
CA LYS A 192 -87.97 -9.21 -49.41
C LYS A 192 -88.81 -8.50 -50.45
N ARG A 193 -88.22 -7.95 -51.52
CA ARG A 193 -88.91 -7.28 -52.61
C ARG A 193 -89.84 -8.20 -53.32
N GLU A 194 -89.40 -9.49 -53.58
CA GLU A 194 -90.22 -10.51 -54.23
C GLU A 194 -91.43 -10.86 -53.33
N SER A 195 -91.22 -11.09 -52.03
CA SER A 195 -92.29 -11.33 -51.04
C SER A 195 -93.29 -10.18 -50.98
N GLU A 196 -92.81 -8.91 -50.93
CA GLU A 196 -93.66 -7.73 -50.94
C GLU A 196 -94.49 -7.65 -52.27
N SER A 197 -93.85 -7.97 -53.41
CA SER A 197 -94.53 -7.99 -54.71
C SER A 197 -95.67 -9.01 -54.73
N ILE A 198 -95.36 -10.22 -54.25
CA ILE A 198 -96.37 -11.30 -54.16
C ILE A 198 -97.52 -10.90 -53.21
N ASN A 199 -97.22 -10.28 -52.02
CA ASN A 199 -98.23 -9.84 -51.12
C ASN A 199 -99.10 -8.74 -51.73
N LYS A 200 -98.54 -7.83 -52.58
CA LYS A 200 -99.32 -6.85 -53.33
C LYS A 200 -100.21 -7.47 -54.39
N GLN A 201 -99.78 -8.60 -55.02
CA GLN A 201 -100.56 -9.35 -55.97
C GLN A 201 -101.74 -10.02 -55.25
N LYS A 202 -101.60 -10.61 -54.07
CA LYS A 202 -102.59 -11.28 -53.25
C LYS A 202 -103.76 -10.36 -52.83
N ILE A 203 -103.54 -9.07 -52.74
CA ILE A 203 -104.56 -8.08 -52.30
C ILE A 203 -105.43 -7.60 -53.46
N LYS A 204 -105.15 -7.98 -54.72
CA LYS A 204 -105.98 -7.60 -55.89
C LYS A 204 -107.32 -8.36 -55.87
N ASP A 205 -108.44 -7.63 -56.21
CA ASP A 205 -109.81 -8.16 -56.16
C ASP A 205 -110.12 -9.29 -57.18
N ASP A 206 -109.27 -9.47 -58.24
CA ASP A 206 -109.36 -10.45 -59.28
C ASP A 206 -108.79 -11.80 -58.92
N VAL A 207 -108.25 -12.11 -57.77
CA VAL A 207 -107.50 -13.31 -57.41
C VAL A 207 -108.47 -14.31 -56.71
N SER A 208 -108.57 -15.54 -57.25
CA SER A 208 -109.32 -16.65 -56.68
C SER A 208 -108.79 -17.08 -55.33
N GLU A 209 -109.62 -17.76 -54.49
CA GLU A 209 -109.18 -18.28 -53.19
C GLU A 209 -108.11 -19.38 -53.35
N GLU A 210 -108.15 -20.19 -54.36
CA GLU A 210 -107.09 -21.18 -54.70
C GLU A 210 -105.81 -20.55 -55.09
N GLU A 211 -105.86 -19.46 -55.84
CA GLU A 211 -104.64 -18.70 -56.24
C GLU A 211 -104.04 -17.96 -54.97
N LYS A 212 -104.84 -17.47 -54.07
CA LYS A 212 -104.43 -16.88 -52.82
C LYS A 212 -103.65 -17.86 -51.94
N GLU A 213 -104.08 -19.14 -51.88
CA GLU A 213 -103.42 -20.21 -51.17
C GLU A 213 -102.08 -20.54 -51.75
N ILE A 214 -101.93 -20.64 -53.09
CA ILE A 214 -100.67 -20.85 -53.80
C ILE A 214 -99.68 -19.66 -53.54
N LEU A 215 -100.20 -18.45 -53.60
CA LEU A 215 -99.41 -17.25 -53.33
C LEU A 215 -98.97 -17.20 -51.89
N ASN A 216 -99.79 -17.64 -50.91
CA ASN A 216 -99.45 -17.74 -49.54
C ASN A 216 -98.32 -18.75 -49.27
N ASP A 217 -98.40 -19.95 -49.87
CA ASP A 217 -97.34 -20.97 -49.80
C ASP A 217 -96.03 -20.46 -50.40
N LYS A 218 -96.13 -19.70 -51.49
CA LYS A 218 -94.94 -19.06 -52.06
C LYS A 218 -94.29 -17.97 -51.13
N VAL A 219 -95.13 -17.16 -50.43
CA VAL A 219 -94.67 -16.18 -49.43
C VAL A 219 -94.01 -16.90 -48.25
N LEU A 220 -94.61 -18.04 -47.76
CA LEU A 220 -94.02 -18.81 -46.68
C LEU A 220 -92.67 -19.43 -47.09
N LEU A 221 -92.56 -19.87 -48.36
CA LEU A 221 -91.25 -20.39 -48.89
C LEU A 221 -90.21 -19.27 -48.95
N LEU A 222 -90.57 -18.11 -49.44
CA LEU A 222 -89.66 -16.92 -49.49
C LEU A 222 -89.28 -16.46 -48.13
N GLU A 223 -90.20 -16.47 -47.13
CA GLU A 223 -89.88 -16.15 -45.75
C GLU A 223 -88.92 -17.15 -45.12
N ALA A 224 -89.08 -18.43 -45.38
CA ALA A 224 -88.18 -19.52 -44.97
C ALA A 224 -86.78 -19.29 -45.58
N GLN A 225 -86.71 -18.98 -46.86
CA GLN A 225 -85.43 -18.64 -47.55
C GLN A 225 -84.82 -17.39 -46.97
N LYS A 226 -85.58 -16.30 -46.76
CA LYS A 226 -85.09 -15.04 -46.08
C LYS A 226 -84.53 -15.33 -44.71
N ASN A 227 -85.22 -16.16 -43.88
CA ASN A 227 -84.72 -16.50 -42.53
C ASN A 227 -83.43 -17.36 -42.61
N SER A 228 -83.29 -18.19 -43.61
CA SER A 228 -82.04 -18.92 -43.88
C SER A 228 -80.90 -17.99 -44.23
N ILE A 229 -81.15 -16.96 -45.09
CA ILE A 229 -80.14 -15.95 -45.45
C ILE A 229 -79.81 -15.08 -44.24
N GLU A 230 -80.79 -14.73 -43.37
CA GLU A 230 -80.54 -13.97 -42.15
C GLU A 230 -79.58 -14.74 -41.19
N LYS A 231 -79.78 -16.04 -41.03
CA LYS A 231 -78.86 -16.88 -40.25
C LYS A 231 -77.45 -16.88 -40.84
N ARG A 232 -77.30 -16.96 -42.16
CA ARG A 232 -76.01 -16.91 -42.86
C ARG A 232 -75.34 -15.57 -42.69
N ILE A 233 -76.09 -14.44 -42.75
CA ILE A 233 -75.62 -13.09 -42.50
C ILE A 233 -75.04 -12.99 -41.06
N GLU A 234 -75.79 -13.49 -40.06
CA GLU A 234 -75.39 -13.48 -38.67
C GLU A 234 -74.14 -14.31 -38.47
N GLN A 235 -74.07 -15.52 -39.04
CA GLN A 235 -72.88 -16.35 -38.99
C GLN A 235 -71.64 -15.66 -39.62
N ARG A 236 -71.84 -14.96 -40.78
CA ARG A 236 -70.74 -14.24 -41.41
C ARG A 236 -70.29 -13.07 -40.55
N LYS A 237 -71.17 -12.32 -39.94
CA LYS A 237 -70.83 -11.24 -38.98
C LYS A 237 -70.03 -11.77 -37.81
N ILE A 238 -70.40 -12.90 -37.23
CA ILE A 238 -69.67 -13.56 -36.13
C ILE A 238 -68.26 -13.93 -36.57
N VAL A 239 -68.10 -14.45 -37.79
CA VAL A 239 -66.77 -14.79 -38.34
C VAL A 239 -65.93 -13.54 -38.49
N LEU A 240 -66.47 -12.47 -39.08
CA LEU A 240 -65.74 -11.19 -39.25
C LEU A 240 -65.34 -10.58 -37.89
N GLU A 241 -66.23 -10.62 -36.90
CA GLU A 241 -65.99 -10.16 -35.57
C GLU A 241 -64.82 -10.97 -34.90
N ASN A 242 -64.82 -12.26 -35.05
CA ASN A 242 -63.76 -13.11 -34.54
C ASN A 242 -62.41 -12.87 -35.26
N GLU A 243 -62.43 -12.62 -36.56
CA GLU A 243 -61.22 -12.23 -37.34
C GLU A 243 -60.67 -10.87 -36.85
N ARG A 244 -61.54 -9.91 -36.62
CA ARG A 244 -61.16 -8.59 -36.07
C ARG A 244 -60.55 -8.73 -34.67
N LYS A 245 -61.14 -9.51 -33.80
CA LYS A 245 -60.61 -9.81 -32.46
C LYS A 245 -59.23 -10.43 -32.51
N LYS A 246 -59.03 -11.40 -33.44
CA LYS A 246 -57.69 -12.00 -33.67
C LYS A 246 -56.67 -10.91 -34.10
N VAL A 247 -57.00 -10.08 -35.05
CA VAL A 247 -56.11 -8.98 -35.51
C VAL A 247 -55.79 -8.02 -34.35
N GLU A 248 -56.79 -7.67 -33.52
CA GLU A 248 -56.59 -6.78 -32.37
C GLU A 248 -55.64 -7.42 -31.34
N THR A 249 -55.81 -8.71 -30.98
CA THR A 249 -54.90 -9.42 -30.08
C THR A 249 -53.48 -9.45 -30.62
N VAL A 250 -53.30 -9.71 -31.93
CA VAL A 250 -51.99 -9.69 -32.59
C VAL A 250 -51.39 -8.28 -32.54
N LYS A 251 -52.21 -7.22 -32.75
CA LYS A 251 -51.80 -5.83 -32.71
C LYS A 251 -51.33 -5.46 -31.29
N GLU A 252 -52.06 -5.84 -30.25
CA GLU A 252 -51.64 -5.61 -28.85
C GLU A 252 -50.29 -6.27 -28.57
N GLY A 253 -50.12 -7.53 -28.97
CA GLY A 253 -48.84 -8.22 -28.84
C GLY A 253 -47.69 -7.52 -29.59
N LYS A 254 -47.97 -7.00 -30.80
CA LYS A 254 -46.99 -6.22 -31.59
C LYS A 254 -46.66 -4.86 -30.99
N GLN A 255 -47.62 -4.23 -30.32
CA GLN A 255 -47.36 -2.98 -29.57
C GLN A 255 -46.43 -3.23 -28.38
N GLU A 256 -46.62 -4.31 -27.63
CA GLU A 256 -45.72 -4.70 -26.55
C GLU A 256 -44.34 -5.08 -27.09
N GLU A 257 -44.29 -5.84 -28.18
CA GLU A 257 -43.02 -6.15 -28.86
C GLU A 257 -42.28 -4.90 -29.31
N LYS A 258 -42.97 -3.90 -29.89
CA LYS A 258 -42.41 -2.60 -30.23
C LYS A 258 -41.75 -1.94 -29.02
N LYS A 259 -42.48 -1.83 -27.90
CA LYS A 259 -42.00 -1.23 -26.66
C LYS A 259 -40.77 -1.99 -26.15
N TYR A 260 -40.84 -3.31 -26.12
CA TYR A 260 -39.72 -4.15 -25.70
C TYR A 260 -38.47 -3.95 -26.56
N LYS A 261 -38.62 -3.96 -27.89
CA LYS A 261 -37.49 -3.80 -28.83
C LYS A 261 -36.84 -2.42 -28.74
N LEU A 262 -37.62 -1.36 -28.58
CA LEU A 262 -37.09 -0.02 -28.40
C LEU A 262 -36.34 0.13 -27.07
N ASN A 263 -36.87 -0.43 -25.99
CA ASN A 263 -36.17 -0.46 -24.69
C ASN A 263 -34.91 -1.29 -24.78
N GLN A 264 -34.93 -2.45 -25.42
CA GLN A 264 -33.76 -3.31 -25.62
C GLN A 264 -32.64 -2.59 -26.41
N TYR A 265 -33.00 -1.83 -27.44
CA TYR A 265 -32.04 -1.04 -28.22
C TYR A 265 -31.38 0.04 -27.35
N GLU A 266 -32.19 0.76 -26.55
CA GLU A 266 -31.71 1.78 -25.58
C GLU A 266 -30.77 1.14 -24.56
N GLU A 267 -31.22 0.07 -23.90
CA GLU A 267 -30.43 -0.61 -22.84
C GLU A 267 -29.13 -1.20 -23.39
N ASN A 268 -29.14 -1.84 -24.56
CA ASN A 268 -27.92 -2.36 -25.18
C ASN A 268 -26.90 -1.25 -25.45
N THR A 269 -27.37 -0.09 -25.90
CA THR A 269 -26.51 1.06 -26.13
C THR A 269 -25.94 1.57 -24.81
N ILE A 270 -26.78 1.69 -23.77
CA ILE A 270 -26.33 2.10 -22.41
C ILE A 270 -25.34 1.11 -21.83
N VAL A 271 -25.54 -0.19 -21.99
CA VAL A 271 -24.60 -1.24 -21.55
C VAL A 271 -23.24 -1.08 -22.22
N SER A 272 -23.21 -0.84 -23.53
CA SER A 272 -21.98 -0.59 -24.28
C SER A 272 -21.24 0.66 -23.75
N ILE A 273 -21.97 1.75 -23.49
CA ILE A 273 -21.39 2.96 -22.91
C ILE A 273 -20.86 2.70 -21.50
N ASN A 274 -21.61 1.99 -20.66
CA ASN A 274 -21.17 1.63 -19.32
C ASN A 274 -19.89 0.78 -19.32
N GLN A 275 -19.74 -0.16 -20.24
CA GLN A 275 -18.50 -0.94 -20.41
C GLN A 275 -17.31 -0.03 -20.74
N ARG A 276 -17.50 0.96 -21.59
CA ARG A 276 -16.46 1.95 -21.92
C ARG A 276 -16.14 2.84 -20.72
N ILE A 277 -17.14 3.28 -19.96
CA ILE A 277 -16.96 4.05 -18.72
C ILE A 277 -16.15 3.22 -17.71
N GLN A 278 -16.50 1.96 -17.48
CA GLN A 278 -15.79 1.08 -16.59
C GLN A 278 -14.32 0.88 -16.99
N SER A 279 -14.04 0.71 -18.29
CA SER A 279 -12.67 0.64 -18.80
C SER A 279 -11.88 1.92 -18.54
N LEU A 280 -12.52 3.09 -18.72
CA LEU A 280 -11.88 4.37 -18.39
C LEU A 280 -11.65 4.54 -16.89
N GLU A 281 -12.59 4.12 -16.04
CA GLU A 281 -12.44 4.14 -14.57
C GLU A 281 -11.25 3.30 -14.12
N GLN A 282 -11.07 2.13 -14.70
CA GLN A 282 -9.90 1.29 -14.46
C GLN A 282 -8.61 2.02 -14.84
N SER A 283 -8.57 2.60 -16.04
CA SER A 283 -7.40 3.35 -16.53
C SER A 283 -7.10 4.59 -15.68
N ILE A 284 -8.14 5.30 -15.23
CA ILE A 284 -8.01 6.44 -14.31
C ILE A 284 -7.43 5.99 -12.97
N PHE A 285 -7.93 4.89 -12.42
CA PHE A 285 -7.42 4.34 -11.17
C PHE A 285 -5.93 3.98 -11.25
N GLU A 286 -5.53 3.27 -12.29
CA GLU A 286 -4.13 2.90 -12.53
C GLU A 286 -3.22 4.13 -12.67
N LYS A 287 -3.68 5.13 -13.44
CA LYS A 287 -2.91 6.37 -13.65
C LYS A 287 -2.87 7.26 -12.41
N LYS A 288 -3.91 7.28 -11.59
CA LYS A 288 -3.88 7.96 -10.29
C LYS A 288 -2.90 7.31 -9.33
N GLN A 289 -2.85 5.98 -9.26
CA GLN A 289 -1.86 5.28 -8.45
C GLN A 289 -0.42 5.58 -8.89
N GLU A 290 -0.18 5.64 -10.20
CA GLU A 290 1.11 6.06 -10.73
C GLU A 290 1.44 7.50 -10.33
N PHE A 291 0.49 8.42 -10.44
CA PHE A 291 0.64 9.82 -10.05
C PHE A 291 0.93 9.98 -8.55
N ASP A 292 0.19 9.26 -7.70
CA ASP A 292 0.39 9.26 -6.25
C ASP A 292 1.78 8.70 -5.87
N GLY A 293 2.23 7.67 -6.56
CA GLY A 293 3.60 7.13 -6.41
C GLY A 293 4.67 8.17 -6.77
N LEU A 294 4.49 8.90 -7.87
CA LEU A 294 5.38 10.00 -8.27
C LEU A 294 5.35 11.16 -7.26
N ASN A 295 4.19 11.47 -6.68
CA ASN A 295 4.08 12.48 -5.62
C ASN A 295 4.84 12.08 -4.36
N SER A 296 4.68 10.84 -3.91
CA SER A 296 5.43 10.31 -2.76
C SER A 296 6.94 10.33 -3.03
N GLN A 297 7.36 10.04 -4.24
CA GLN A 297 8.76 10.16 -4.64
C GLN A 297 9.22 11.64 -4.67
N SER A 298 8.35 12.56 -5.05
CA SER A 298 8.65 14.00 -5.03
C SER A 298 8.84 14.55 -3.60
N GLU A 299 8.16 13.99 -2.61
CA GLU A 299 8.37 14.36 -1.23
C GLU A 299 9.81 14.05 -0.76
N THR A 300 10.46 13.05 -1.34
CA THR A 300 11.85 12.70 -1.04
C THR A 300 12.88 13.67 -1.63
N THR A 301 12.45 14.63 -2.48
CA THR A 301 13.32 15.71 -2.94
C THR A 301 13.63 16.73 -1.83
N VAL A 302 12.80 16.76 -0.79
CA VAL A 302 12.98 17.65 0.36
C VAL A 302 13.71 16.88 1.46
N VAL A 303 14.97 17.23 1.68
CA VAL A 303 15.79 16.66 2.75
C VAL A 303 15.44 17.33 4.06
N LYS A 304 14.89 16.54 5.01
CA LYS A 304 14.43 17.03 6.32
C LYS A 304 15.27 16.45 7.45
N ALA A 305 15.33 17.19 8.56
CA ALA A 305 15.95 16.73 9.80
C ALA A 305 15.18 15.55 10.38
N VAL A 306 15.88 14.44 10.65
CA VAL A 306 15.26 13.22 11.23
C VAL A 306 15.19 13.28 12.76
N LYS A 307 15.95 14.18 13.40
CA LYS A 307 15.97 14.45 14.85
C LYS A 307 16.51 15.83 15.13
N ASP A 308 16.34 16.29 16.38
CA ASP A 308 16.90 17.56 16.84
C ASP A 308 18.43 17.47 16.95
N GLY A 309 19.13 18.54 16.61
CA GLY A 309 20.58 18.56 16.70
C GLY A 309 21.22 19.73 15.95
N ILE A 310 22.53 19.61 15.77
CA ILE A 310 23.36 20.57 15.05
C ILE A 310 23.68 20.00 13.66
N VAL A 311 23.45 20.79 12.64
CA VAL A 311 23.72 20.45 11.25
C VAL A 311 25.22 20.45 10.97
N GLN A 312 25.67 19.42 10.25
CA GLN A 312 27.02 19.34 9.70
C GLN A 312 26.98 18.83 8.26
N PHE A 313 27.47 19.63 7.33
CA PHE A 313 27.62 19.23 5.94
C PHE A 313 28.99 18.56 5.73
N PRO A 314 29.05 17.34 5.17
CA PRO A 314 30.34 16.68 4.86
C PRO A 314 31.08 17.37 3.71
N VAL A 315 30.34 17.99 2.79
CA VAL A 315 30.82 18.78 1.65
C VAL A 315 29.95 20.03 1.56
N MET A 316 30.56 21.17 1.26
CA MET A 316 29.82 22.43 1.08
C MET A 316 28.87 22.29 -0.14
N LEU A 317 27.58 22.35 0.12
CA LEU A 317 26.54 22.29 -0.91
C LEU A 317 26.20 23.71 -1.38
N GLN A 318 26.02 23.84 -2.70
CA GLN A 318 25.59 25.08 -3.34
C GLN A 318 24.46 24.79 -4.34
N PRO A 319 23.54 25.73 -4.54
CA PRO A 319 22.56 25.64 -5.62
C PRO A 319 23.23 25.33 -6.96
N GLY A 320 22.70 24.35 -7.69
CA GLY A 320 23.26 23.82 -8.93
C GLY A 320 24.14 22.57 -8.77
N ASN A 321 24.53 22.16 -7.56
CA ASN A 321 25.26 20.91 -7.35
C ASN A 321 24.36 19.71 -7.65
N LEU A 322 24.88 18.70 -8.36
CA LEU A 322 24.22 17.42 -8.55
C LEU A 322 24.53 16.52 -7.35
N ILE A 323 23.49 15.88 -6.82
CA ILE A 323 23.59 14.88 -5.74
C ILE A 323 22.96 13.60 -6.23
N ASP A 324 23.70 12.48 -6.09
CA ASP A 324 23.26 11.16 -6.50
C ASP A 324 22.48 10.47 -5.38
N SER A 325 21.57 9.57 -5.77
CA SER A 325 20.83 8.71 -4.84
C SER A 325 21.80 7.93 -3.94
N GLY A 326 21.52 7.91 -2.63
CA GLY A 326 22.37 7.27 -1.62
C GLY A 326 23.53 8.12 -1.12
N GLN A 327 23.80 9.25 -1.74
CA GLN A 327 24.88 10.16 -1.30
C GLN A 327 24.51 10.84 0.02
N GLU A 328 25.50 10.98 0.91
CA GLU A 328 25.35 11.72 2.16
C GLU A 328 25.22 13.20 1.86
N VAL A 329 24.14 13.81 2.35
CA VAL A 329 23.83 15.24 2.18
C VAL A 329 24.20 16.00 3.40
N VAL A 330 23.77 15.52 4.57
CA VAL A 330 23.91 16.22 5.84
C VAL A 330 23.94 15.22 6.98
N SER A 331 24.74 15.53 8.00
CA SER A 331 24.74 14.80 9.26
C SER A 331 24.17 15.69 10.36
N ILE A 332 23.34 15.11 11.23
CA ILE A 332 22.82 15.80 12.42
C ILE A 332 23.51 15.23 13.65
N ILE A 333 24.22 16.09 14.35
CA ILE A 333 24.86 15.80 15.63
C ILE A 333 23.84 16.13 16.72
N PRO A 334 23.31 15.11 17.45
CA PRO A 334 22.33 15.41 18.50
C PRO A 334 22.96 16.26 19.61
N LYS A 335 22.20 17.21 20.09
CA LYS A 335 22.57 18.06 21.23
C LYS A 335 22.30 17.31 22.55
N SER A 336 22.95 16.16 22.73
CA SER A 336 22.83 15.41 23.97
C SER A 336 24.01 15.70 24.87
N ASP A 337 23.73 16.27 26.04
CA ASP A 337 24.73 16.43 27.11
C ASP A 337 25.11 15.08 27.74
N GLU A 338 24.33 14.03 27.49
CA GLU A 338 24.61 12.69 27.99
C GLU A 338 25.73 12.04 27.19
N LYS A 339 26.83 11.80 27.87
CA LYS A 339 28.00 11.09 27.30
C LYS A 339 28.10 9.69 27.93
N LYS A 340 28.65 8.75 27.18
CA LYS A 340 28.95 7.40 27.62
C LYS A 340 30.41 7.08 27.30
N ILE A 341 31.00 6.20 28.05
CA ILE A 341 32.31 5.63 27.72
C ILE A 341 32.10 4.36 26.92
N LYS A 342 32.57 4.37 25.70
CA LYS A 342 32.71 3.17 24.88
C LYS A 342 34.10 2.60 25.09
N MET A 343 34.19 1.30 25.36
CA MET A 343 35.43 0.63 25.70
C MET A 343 35.63 -0.58 24.79
N LEU A 344 36.88 -0.83 24.41
CA LEU A 344 37.26 -1.98 23.60
C LEU A 344 38.22 -2.85 24.41
N PHE A 345 37.86 -4.12 24.58
CA PHE A 345 38.62 -5.14 25.30
C PHE A 345 38.98 -6.32 24.40
N SER A 346 40.14 -6.87 24.58
CA SER A 346 40.51 -8.12 23.89
C SER A 346 39.67 -9.29 24.39
N ALA A 347 39.64 -10.39 23.64
CA ALA A 347 38.93 -11.61 24.02
C ALA A 347 39.43 -12.23 25.36
N GLN A 348 40.68 -11.96 25.72
CA GLN A 348 41.26 -12.42 26.99
C GLN A 348 40.80 -11.55 28.15
N GLU A 349 40.77 -10.25 27.94
CA GLU A 349 40.44 -9.24 28.95
C GLU A 349 38.92 -9.15 29.23
N VAL A 350 38.07 -9.43 28.25
CA VAL A 350 36.59 -9.38 28.44
C VAL A 350 36.04 -10.50 29.31
N LYS A 351 36.85 -11.55 29.49
CA LYS A 351 36.42 -12.73 30.25
C LYS A 351 36.19 -12.39 31.74
N GLY A 352 34.98 -12.57 32.18
CA GLY A 352 34.57 -12.28 33.56
C GLY A 352 33.91 -10.94 33.79
N ILE A 353 33.97 -9.99 32.81
CA ILE A 353 33.29 -8.71 32.91
C ILE A 353 31.78 -8.90 32.78
N LYS A 354 31.02 -8.24 33.65
CA LYS A 354 29.57 -8.30 33.71
C LYS A 354 28.99 -6.89 33.75
N LYS A 355 27.74 -6.76 33.29
CA LYS A 355 26.96 -5.56 33.53
C LYS A 355 26.85 -5.29 35.03
N GLY A 356 27.16 -4.06 35.44
CA GLY A 356 27.18 -3.66 36.83
C GLY A 356 28.60 -3.58 37.45
N ASP A 357 29.64 -4.11 36.79
CA ASP A 357 31.01 -4.03 37.27
C ASP A 357 31.49 -2.58 37.28
N ARG A 358 32.36 -2.29 38.25
CA ARG A 358 32.96 -0.96 38.38
C ARG A 358 34.06 -0.78 37.33
N VAL A 359 34.06 0.39 36.66
CA VAL A 359 35.10 0.73 35.73
C VAL A 359 35.79 2.02 36.19
N GLN A 360 37.11 2.01 36.13
CA GLN A 360 37.94 3.19 36.27
C GLN A 360 38.49 3.55 34.90
N TYR A 361 38.33 4.80 34.48
CA TYR A 361 38.89 5.29 33.22
C TYR A 361 39.71 6.54 33.41
N SER A 362 40.78 6.64 32.62
CA SER A 362 41.66 7.77 32.61
C SER A 362 41.80 8.27 31.17
N LEU A 363 41.26 9.44 30.88
CA LEU A 363 41.32 10.07 29.55
C LEU A 363 42.58 10.98 29.51
N GLN A 364 43.27 11.00 28.36
CA GLN A 364 44.53 11.71 28.19
C GLN A 364 44.37 13.24 28.21
N LEU A 365 43.95 13.82 29.31
CA LEU A 365 43.92 15.24 29.52
C LEU A 365 44.50 15.55 30.89
N ARG A 366 45.63 16.29 30.90
CA ARG A 366 46.28 16.96 32.03
C ARG A 366 45.83 16.47 33.41
N LYS A 367 46.57 15.51 34.01
CA LYS A 367 46.43 15.08 35.44
C LYS A 367 44.98 14.95 35.92
N MET A 368 44.11 14.33 35.15
CA MET A 368 42.80 14.02 35.63
C MET A 368 42.83 12.80 36.53
N ASP A 369 42.23 12.90 37.68
CA ASP A 369 42.00 11.81 38.60
C ASP A 369 41.24 10.68 37.89
N LYS A 370 41.52 9.44 38.30
CA LYS A 370 40.80 8.26 37.82
C LYS A 370 39.32 8.47 38.07
N GLN A 371 38.53 8.50 36.99
CA GLN A 371 37.08 8.60 37.07
C GLN A 371 36.49 7.22 37.22
N VAL A 372 35.37 7.12 37.92
CA VAL A 372 34.70 5.85 38.21
C VAL A 372 33.33 5.83 37.48
N GLY A 373 33.02 4.73 36.85
CA GLY A 373 31.73 4.48 36.23
C GLY A 373 31.24 3.06 36.47
N VAL A 374 30.13 2.70 35.88
CA VAL A 374 29.55 1.37 35.94
C VAL A 374 29.31 0.86 34.55
N VAL A 375 29.70 -0.41 34.30
CA VAL A 375 29.44 -1.09 33.01
C VAL A 375 27.94 -1.27 32.79
N THR A 376 27.43 -0.68 31.71
CA THR A 376 26.00 -0.75 31.33
C THR A 376 25.70 -1.79 30.27
N TYR A 377 26.69 -2.06 29.42
CA TYR A 377 26.53 -3.01 28.30
C TYR A 377 27.85 -3.75 28.06
N VAL A 378 27.75 -5.03 27.73
CA VAL A 378 28.85 -5.90 27.29
C VAL A 378 28.42 -6.60 26.02
N SER A 379 29.15 -6.45 24.93
CA SER A 379 28.88 -7.11 23.66
C SER A 379 29.06 -8.62 23.77
N THR A 380 28.15 -9.36 23.18
CA THR A 380 28.25 -10.85 23.09
C THR A 380 29.07 -11.28 21.87
N HIS A 381 29.27 -10.41 20.90
CA HIS A 381 30.01 -10.71 19.67
C HIS A 381 31.20 -9.76 19.52
N PRO A 382 32.37 -10.28 19.08
CA PRO A 382 33.51 -9.41 18.83
C PRO A 382 33.31 -8.61 17.54
N ILE A 383 33.87 -7.42 17.51
CA ILE A 383 33.99 -6.58 16.33
C ILE A 383 35.47 -6.60 15.88
N PHE A 384 35.69 -6.55 14.57
CA PHE A 384 37.05 -6.44 14.05
C PHE A 384 37.50 -4.98 14.09
N ASP A 385 38.45 -4.70 14.96
CA ASP A 385 39.05 -3.37 15.04
C ASP A 385 40.16 -3.22 14.00
N LYS A 386 40.03 -2.25 13.12
CA LYS A 386 40.96 -2.01 12.01
C LYS A 386 42.30 -1.45 12.49
N ASP A 387 42.30 -0.72 13.59
CA ASP A 387 43.50 -0.06 14.11
C ASP A 387 44.40 -1.06 14.83
N SER A 388 43.85 -1.89 15.68
CA SER A 388 44.59 -2.95 16.37
C SER A 388 44.73 -4.24 15.53
N LYS A 389 44.04 -4.36 14.39
CA LYS A 389 43.94 -5.55 13.52
C LYS A 389 43.55 -6.82 14.29
N SER A 390 42.72 -6.67 15.30
CA SER A 390 42.32 -7.74 16.20
C SER A 390 40.81 -7.74 16.48
N TYR A 391 40.29 -8.87 16.94
CA TYR A 391 38.90 -8.95 17.38
C TYR A 391 38.77 -8.41 18.80
N MET A 392 37.96 -7.39 18.98
CA MET A 392 37.71 -6.71 20.24
C MET A 392 36.26 -6.81 20.64
N TYR A 393 36.00 -6.82 21.93
CA TYR A 393 34.63 -6.75 22.48
C TYR A 393 34.33 -5.31 22.91
N GLU A 394 33.13 -4.87 22.54
CA GLU A 394 32.65 -3.56 22.88
C GLU A 394 31.91 -3.57 24.22
N LEU A 395 32.26 -2.65 25.10
CA LEU A 395 31.60 -2.41 26.37
C LEU A 395 31.20 -0.93 26.47
N GLU A 396 30.11 -0.68 27.16
CA GLU A 396 29.70 0.70 27.49
C GLU A 396 29.65 0.88 29.01
N ALA A 397 30.01 2.08 29.45
CA ALA A 397 29.93 2.49 30.85
C ALA A 397 29.35 3.88 31.01
N THR A 398 28.75 4.13 32.17
CA THR A 398 28.29 5.46 32.57
C THR A 398 29.48 6.37 32.89
N ILE A 399 29.26 7.68 32.70
CA ILE A 399 30.16 8.73 33.17
C ILE A 399 29.62 9.27 34.49
N ASP A 400 30.49 9.55 35.47
CA ASP A 400 30.09 10.24 36.69
C ASP A 400 29.56 11.63 36.36
N ILE A 401 28.38 11.95 36.90
CA ILE A 401 27.61 13.16 36.61
C ILE A 401 28.39 14.42 36.98
N SER A 402 29.27 14.35 38.00
CA SER A 402 30.08 15.48 38.47
C SER A 402 31.10 16.02 37.46
N ASN A 403 31.48 15.21 36.45
CA ASN A 403 32.57 15.54 35.50
C ASN A 403 32.13 15.57 34.04
N GLN A 404 30.83 15.55 33.74
CA GLN A 404 30.31 15.52 32.35
C GLN A 404 30.70 16.78 31.54
N GLY A 405 30.83 17.93 32.19
CA GLY A 405 31.14 19.20 31.49
C GLY A 405 32.53 19.27 30.87
N ASP A 406 33.52 18.61 31.47
CA ASP A 406 34.91 18.68 31.02
C ASP A 406 35.32 17.63 29.99
N LEU A 407 34.44 16.69 29.71
CA LEU A 407 34.70 15.58 28.75
C LEU A 407 34.15 15.91 27.37
N ASN A 408 34.99 16.00 26.36
CA ASN A 408 34.58 16.18 24.99
C ASN A 408 34.43 14.81 24.27
N THR A 409 33.43 14.70 23.45
CA THR A 409 33.25 13.52 22.57
C THR A 409 34.50 13.31 21.69
N GLY A 410 34.94 12.09 21.57
CA GLY A 410 36.18 11.75 20.84
C GLY A 410 37.44 11.66 21.69
N MET A 411 37.41 12.02 22.99
CA MET A 411 38.54 11.82 23.88
C MET A 411 38.83 10.32 24.05
N VAL A 412 40.12 9.97 23.93
CA VAL A 412 40.61 8.58 24.03
C VAL A 412 41.40 8.42 25.31
N GLY A 413 41.29 7.25 25.94
CA GLY A 413 42.04 6.92 27.15
C GLY A 413 42.11 5.44 27.43
N LYS A 414 42.46 5.10 28.66
CA LYS A 414 42.47 3.74 29.18
C LYS A 414 41.30 3.50 30.11
N ALA A 415 40.70 2.33 30.03
CA ALA A 415 39.70 1.84 30.96
C ALA A 415 40.18 0.60 31.66
N SER A 416 39.86 0.46 32.94
CA SER A 416 40.18 -0.69 33.77
C SER A 416 38.91 -1.13 34.48
N VAL A 417 38.38 -2.31 34.15
CA VAL A 417 37.18 -2.90 34.76
C VAL A 417 37.60 -3.82 35.90
N ILE A 418 37.01 -3.63 37.08
CA ILE A 418 37.24 -4.46 38.25
C ILE A 418 36.24 -5.65 38.12
N THR A 419 36.78 -6.82 37.82
CA THR A 419 36.01 -8.05 37.58
C THR A 419 35.81 -8.92 38.82
N GLY A 420 36.57 -8.65 39.89
CA GLY A 420 36.51 -9.39 41.14
C GLY A 420 37.65 -9.07 42.10
N GLU A 421 37.69 -9.74 43.22
CA GLU A 421 38.76 -9.66 44.22
C GLU A 421 39.40 -11.05 44.39
N GLU A 422 40.71 -11.10 44.41
CA GLU A 422 41.41 -12.33 44.78
C GLU A 422 42.42 -12.12 45.91
N PRO A 423 42.72 -13.16 46.75
CA PRO A 423 43.76 -13.04 47.78
C PRO A 423 45.13 -12.82 47.15
N ILE A 424 45.98 -11.98 47.80
CA ILE A 424 47.30 -11.60 47.26
C ILE A 424 48.17 -12.82 46.98
N TRP A 425 48.11 -13.88 47.84
CA TRP A 425 48.89 -15.08 47.61
C TRP A 425 48.55 -15.80 46.28
N LYS A 426 47.25 -15.79 45.91
CA LYS A 426 46.78 -16.41 44.67
C LYS A 426 47.24 -15.61 43.44
N PHE A 427 47.21 -14.28 43.55
CA PHE A 427 47.73 -13.36 42.53
C PHE A 427 49.23 -13.60 42.30
N VAL A 428 50.02 -13.70 43.37
CA VAL A 428 51.48 -13.92 43.29
C VAL A 428 51.80 -15.26 42.63
N LEU A 429 51.11 -16.34 43.03
CA LEU A 429 51.30 -17.66 42.44
C LEU A 429 50.92 -17.73 40.96
N ARG A 430 49.88 -16.99 40.56
CA ARG A 430 49.47 -16.86 39.16
C ARG A 430 50.52 -16.06 38.34
N LYS A 431 51.06 -14.99 38.89
CA LYS A 431 52.13 -14.20 38.24
C LYS A 431 53.45 -14.97 38.08
N LEU A 432 53.68 -15.96 38.94
CA LEU A 432 54.84 -16.84 38.90
C LEU A 432 54.58 -18.16 38.09
N ASP A 433 53.44 -18.21 37.35
CA ASP A 433 53.02 -19.36 36.53
C ASP A 433 52.83 -20.68 37.31
N PHE A 434 52.67 -20.63 38.64
CA PHE A 434 52.38 -21.82 39.44
C PHE A 434 50.92 -22.25 39.42
N ILE A 435 50.00 -21.35 39.04
CA ILE A 435 48.56 -21.64 38.93
C ILE A 435 48.06 -21.04 37.62
N SER A 436 47.42 -21.86 36.75
CA SER A 436 46.71 -21.40 35.55
C SER A 436 45.33 -20.82 35.90
N ASN A 437 44.83 -19.92 35.10
CA ASN A 437 43.52 -19.32 35.25
C ASN A 437 42.35 -20.30 35.18
#